data_6360c4670f29a015fe5d531081671bdb
#
_entry.id   6360c4670f29a015fe5d531081671bdb
#
_cell.length_a   1.000
_cell.length_b   1.000
_cell.length_c   1.000
_cell.angle_alpha   90.00
_cell.angle_beta   90.00
_cell.angle_gamma   90.00
#
_symmetry.space_group_name_H-M   'P 1'
#
loop_
_entity.id
_entity.type
_entity.pdbx_description
1 polymer ?
#
loop_
_entity_poly.entity_id
_entity_poly.type
_entity_poly.pdbx_seq_one_letter_code
_entity_poly.pdbx_strand_id
1 'polypeptide(L)'
;AKRRQKRTVAKESQRWLEAQAATLAALPEDQKVVTIADREADLYDFLALPRREGQEFLIRAAQNRVVAPSQKLFETVADWSPTATLELSLGRREGKPPRTADLSLRYGNVTIQAPTNRAQAHRGPGVSLTALEVREFTPPPGEAPIHWLLLTTLLVRNVADAVQYLTWYSFRWLIERYHDVLKSGGGVEPLAL
;
A
#
# COMPACT_ATOMS: atom_id res chain seq x y z
N ALA A 1 2.79 -12.77 -26.48
CA ALA A 1 2.79 -11.65 -25.51
C ALA A 1 2.15 -12.06 -24.18
N LYS A 2 0.92 -12.56 -24.13
CA LYS A 2 0.19 -12.93 -22.88
C LYS A 2 0.92 -13.97 -21.99
N ARG A 3 1.63 -14.96 -22.57
CA ARG A 3 2.34 -15.99 -21.80
C ARG A 3 3.62 -15.47 -21.16
N ARG A 4 4.32 -14.52 -21.82
CA ARG A 4 5.53 -13.86 -21.27
C ARG A 4 5.17 -12.92 -20.15
N GLN A 5 4.08 -12.16 -20.28
CA GLN A 5 3.56 -11.25 -19.25
C GLN A 5 3.11 -12.01 -17.99
N LYS A 6 2.42 -13.16 -18.12
CA LYS A 6 2.07 -14.02 -16.97
C LYS A 6 3.30 -14.55 -16.20
N ARG A 7 4.39 -14.90 -16.90
CA ARG A 7 5.63 -15.37 -16.25
C ARG A 7 6.36 -14.25 -15.52
N THR A 8 6.29 -13.01 -16.01
CA THR A 8 6.89 -11.83 -15.34
C THR A 8 6.15 -11.49 -14.05
N VAL A 9 4.82 -11.39 -14.11
CA VAL A 9 3.99 -11.11 -12.93
C VAL A 9 4.14 -12.20 -11.85
N ALA A 10 4.22 -13.48 -12.22
CA ALA A 10 4.46 -14.56 -11.27
C ALA A 10 5.85 -14.46 -10.60
N LYS A 11 6.89 -14.03 -11.34
CA LYS A 11 8.23 -13.81 -10.79
C LYS A 11 8.29 -12.61 -9.85
N GLU A 12 7.62 -11.51 -10.18
CA GLU A 12 7.53 -10.33 -9.33
C GLU A 12 6.77 -10.64 -8.04
N SER A 13 5.65 -11.36 -8.14
CA SER A 13 4.91 -11.84 -6.96
C SER A 13 5.78 -12.68 -6.04
N GLN A 14 6.57 -13.57 -6.60
CA GLN A 14 7.45 -14.45 -5.84
C GLN A 14 8.57 -13.68 -5.14
N ARG A 15 9.14 -12.65 -5.79
CA ARG A 15 10.15 -11.78 -5.18
C ARG A 15 9.66 -11.09 -3.91
N TRP A 16 8.42 -10.60 -3.91
CA TRP A 16 7.83 -9.98 -2.72
C TRP A 16 7.70 -10.96 -1.55
N LEU A 17 7.27 -12.20 -1.84
CA LEU A 17 7.14 -13.25 -0.84
C LEU A 17 8.51 -13.68 -0.29
N GLU A 18 9.50 -13.85 -1.16
CA GLU A 18 10.88 -14.21 -0.79
C GLU A 18 11.56 -13.09 0.01
N ALA A 19 11.41 -11.83 -0.41
CA ALA A 19 11.94 -10.67 0.31
C ALA A 19 11.34 -10.55 1.72
N GLN A 20 10.03 -10.76 1.84
CA GLN A 20 9.36 -10.77 3.14
C GLN A 20 9.91 -11.89 4.03
N ALA A 21 10.02 -13.11 3.50
CA ALA A 21 10.55 -14.26 4.25
C ALA A 21 12.01 -14.02 4.70
N ALA A 22 12.86 -13.50 3.81
CA ALA A 22 14.26 -13.18 4.11
C ALA A 22 14.37 -12.08 5.19
N THR A 23 13.56 -11.02 5.09
CA THR A 23 13.53 -9.95 6.10
C THR A 23 13.18 -10.50 7.47
N LEU A 24 12.15 -11.36 7.55
CA LEU A 24 11.71 -11.94 8.81
C LEU A 24 12.72 -12.91 9.41
N ALA A 25 13.41 -13.67 8.57
CA ALA A 25 14.48 -14.58 9.02
C ALA A 25 15.70 -13.83 9.57
N ALA A 26 15.92 -12.60 9.14
CA ALA A 26 17.03 -11.75 9.59
C ALA A 26 16.74 -10.97 10.88
N LEU A 27 15.48 -10.93 11.33
CA LEU A 27 15.04 -10.13 12.48
C LEU A 27 14.69 -11.03 13.67
N PRO A 28 14.97 -10.56 14.92
CA PRO A 28 14.53 -11.23 16.13
C PRO A 28 13.01 -11.53 16.11
N GLU A 29 12.61 -12.64 16.73
CA GLU A 29 11.19 -13.06 16.69
C GLU A 29 10.25 -12.10 17.42
N ASP A 30 10.73 -11.45 18.47
CA ASP A 30 10.00 -10.45 19.26
C ASP A 30 9.94 -9.06 18.63
N GLN A 31 10.72 -8.84 17.56
CA GLN A 31 10.75 -7.57 16.87
C GLN A 31 9.43 -7.30 16.15
N LYS A 32 8.80 -6.14 16.43
CA LYS A 32 7.65 -5.67 15.67
C LYS A 32 8.13 -5.10 14.33
N VAL A 33 7.46 -5.49 13.26
CA VAL A 33 7.81 -5.13 11.88
C VAL A 33 6.58 -4.68 11.13
N VAL A 34 6.67 -3.52 10.47
CA VAL A 34 5.65 -3.05 9.53
C VAL A 34 6.27 -2.98 8.13
N THR A 35 5.81 -3.85 7.24
CA THR A 35 6.21 -3.80 5.83
C THR A 35 5.43 -2.72 5.10
N ILE A 36 6.10 -1.68 4.63
CA ILE A 36 5.49 -0.59 3.87
C ILE A 36 5.85 -0.75 2.41
N ALA A 37 4.83 -0.87 1.55
CA ALA A 37 5.05 -1.10 0.13
C ALA A 37 4.03 -0.37 -0.76
N ASP A 38 4.40 -0.20 -2.03
CA ASP A 38 3.55 0.43 -3.02
C ASP A 38 2.59 -0.56 -3.70
N ARG A 39 2.06 -0.16 -4.86
CA ARG A 39 1.07 -0.92 -5.64
C ARG A 39 1.55 -2.28 -6.12
N GLU A 40 2.87 -2.48 -6.24
CA GLU A 40 3.44 -3.75 -6.73
C GLU A 40 3.25 -4.88 -5.71
N ALA A 41 3.20 -4.54 -4.42
CA ALA A 41 2.95 -5.50 -3.35
C ALA A 41 1.45 -5.82 -3.15
N ASP A 42 0.53 -5.20 -3.88
CA ASP A 42 -0.91 -5.53 -3.81
C ASP A 42 -1.21 -6.86 -4.50
N LEU A 43 -0.71 -7.92 -3.91
CA LEU A 43 -0.86 -9.30 -4.35
C LEU A 43 -1.70 -10.06 -3.31
N TYR A 44 -2.74 -10.80 -3.75
CA TYR A 44 -3.56 -11.55 -2.79
C TYR A 44 -2.73 -12.52 -1.96
N ASP A 45 -1.73 -13.17 -2.56
CA ASP A 45 -0.84 -14.09 -1.86
C ASP A 45 -0.04 -13.41 -0.76
N PHE A 46 0.39 -12.16 -0.98
CA PHE A 46 1.06 -11.36 0.04
C PHE A 46 0.10 -10.95 1.16
N LEU A 47 -1.10 -10.51 0.81
CA LEU A 47 -2.13 -10.13 1.79
C LEU A 47 -2.55 -11.31 2.67
N ALA A 48 -2.59 -12.51 2.11
CA ALA A 48 -3.06 -13.74 2.75
C ALA A 48 -1.96 -14.53 3.48
N LEU A 49 -0.69 -14.08 3.44
CA LEU A 49 0.39 -14.77 4.14
C LEU A 49 0.08 -14.89 5.64
N PRO A 50 0.28 -16.07 6.25
CA PRO A 50 0.29 -16.20 7.70
C PRO A 50 1.34 -15.26 8.31
N ARG A 51 0.99 -14.59 9.39
CA ARG A 51 1.86 -13.63 10.08
C ARG A 51 2.02 -14.01 11.53
N ARG A 52 3.23 -13.81 12.05
CA ARG A 52 3.47 -13.87 13.50
C ARG A 52 2.95 -12.60 14.16
N GLU A 53 2.78 -12.64 15.47
CA GLU A 53 2.44 -11.46 16.26
C GLU A 53 3.48 -10.35 16.04
N GLY A 54 3.02 -9.11 15.90
CA GLY A 54 3.86 -7.94 15.63
C GLY A 54 4.36 -7.82 14.18
N GLN A 55 3.94 -8.70 13.29
CA GLN A 55 4.24 -8.61 11.86
C GLN A 55 3.06 -8.01 11.10
N GLU A 56 3.18 -6.76 10.73
CA GLU A 56 2.15 -5.97 10.09
C GLU A 56 2.57 -5.50 8.69
N PHE A 57 1.62 -5.02 7.91
CA PHE A 57 1.91 -4.34 6.66
C PHE A 57 1.04 -3.10 6.44
N LEU A 58 1.52 -2.25 5.53
CA LEU A 58 0.83 -1.06 5.03
C LEU A 58 1.12 -0.95 3.53
N ILE A 59 0.15 -1.30 2.69
CA ILE A 59 0.33 -1.46 1.24
C ILE A 59 -0.65 -0.59 0.49
N ARG A 60 -0.20 0.08 -0.57
CA ARG A 60 -1.08 0.83 -1.45
C ARG A 60 -1.90 -0.11 -2.33
N ALA A 61 -3.23 -0.02 -2.24
CA ALA A 61 -4.13 -0.77 -3.09
C ALA A 61 -4.00 -0.36 -4.56
N ALA A 62 -3.88 -1.35 -5.44
CA ALA A 62 -3.85 -1.20 -6.89
C ALA A 62 -5.00 -1.94 -7.57
N GLN A 63 -5.52 -2.97 -6.92
CA GLN A 63 -6.54 -3.87 -7.47
C GLN A 63 -7.90 -3.56 -6.86
N ASN A 64 -8.90 -3.35 -7.70
CA ASN A 64 -10.30 -3.23 -7.25
C ASN A 64 -10.88 -4.61 -6.93
N ARG A 65 -10.47 -5.16 -5.79
CA ARG A 65 -10.80 -6.52 -5.34
C ARG A 65 -12.24 -6.64 -4.90
N VAL A 66 -12.75 -7.87 -4.93
CA VAL A 66 -14.03 -8.18 -4.30
C VAL A 66 -13.86 -8.20 -2.79
N VAL A 67 -14.71 -7.47 -2.08
CA VAL A 67 -14.84 -7.50 -0.62
C VAL A 67 -16.18 -8.13 -0.22
N ALA A 68 -16.28 -8.64 0.99
CA ALA A 68 -17.54 -9.21 1.48
C ALA A 68 -18.59 -8.10 1.68
N PRO A 69 -19.89 -8.36 1.38
CA PRO A 69 -20.40 -9.63 0.88
C PRO A 69 -20.16 -9.86 -0.62
N SER A 70 -20.11 -8.81 -1.47
CA SER A 70 -19.94 -8.94 -2.94
C SER A 70 -19.60 -7.64 -3.65
N GLN A 71 -19.31 -6.57 -2.91
CA GLN A 71 -18.94 -5.27 -3.48
C GLN A 71 -17.48 -5.24 -3.93
N LYS A 72 -17.10 -4.18 -4.61
CA LYS A 72 -15.71 -3.91 -4.96
C LYS A 72 -15.10 -2.96 -3.93
N LEU A 73 -13.80 -3.13 -3.68
CA LEU A 73 -13.07 -2.35 -2.66
C LEU A 73 -13.19 -0.84 -2.85
N PHE A 74 -12.99 -0.36 -4.08
CA PHE A 74 -12.97 1.08 -4.35
C PHE A 74 -14.36 1.70 -4.17
N GLU A 75 -15.41 1.02 -4.59
CA GLU A 75 -16.79 1.44 -4.42
C GLU A 75 -17.17 1.40 -2.93
N THR A 76 -16.82 0.31 -2.23
CA THR A 76 -17.09 0.19 -0.79
C THR A 76 -16.48 1.36 0.00
N VAL A 77 -15.22 1.70 -0.28
CA VAL A 77 -14.54 2.79 0.44
C VAL A 77 -15.10 4.17 0.03
N ALA A 78 -15.46 4.34 -1.24
CA ALA A 78 -16.05 5.60 -1.73
C ALA A 78 -17.42 5.90 -1.09
N ASP A 79 -18.18 4.85 -0.73
CA ASP A 79 -19.49 4.96 -0.07
C ASP A 79 -19.38 5.37 1.42
N TRP A 80 -18.20 5.27 2.03
CA TRP A 80 -18.02 5.68 3.42
C TRP A 80 -18.04 7.20 3.56
N SER A 81 -18.68 7.68 4.61
CA SER A 81 -18.58 9.08 5.00
C SER A 81 -17.15 9.42 5.44
N PRO A 82 -16.62 10.60 5.09
CA PRO A 82 -15.34 11.06 5.64
C PRO A 82 -15.37 11.10 7.17
N THR A 83 -14.35 10.53 7.78
CA THR A 83 -14.19 10.51 9.25
C THR A 83 -13.53 11.80 9.75
N ALA A 84 -12.65 12.37 8.95
CA ALA A 84 -11.96 13.63 9.24
C ALA A 84 -11.49 14.33 7.97
N THR A 85 -11.11 15.59 8.12
CA THR A 85 -10.35 16.37 7.14
C THR A 85 -8.94 16.60 7.66
N LEU A 86 -7.95 16.46 6.79
CA LEU A 86 -6.53 16.64 7.10
C LEU A 86 -5.93 17.69 6.16
N GLU A 87 -5.05 18.52 6.68
CA GLU A 87 -4.24 19.41 5.87
C GLU A 87 -2.87 18.78 5.62
N LEU A 88 -2.45 18.74 4.35
CA LEU A 88 -1.14 18.25 3.94
C LEU A 88 -0.33 19.36 3.31
N SER A 89 0.76 19.79 3.96
CA SER A 89 1.72 20.71 3.38
C SER A 89 2.59 20.00 2.35
N LEU A 90 2.53 20.45 1.12
CA LEU A 90 3.34 19.95 0.01
C LEU A 90 4.50 20.91 -0.21
N GLY A 91 5.72 20.45 -0.01
CA GLY A 91 6.92 21.20 -0.31
C GLY A 91 7.08 21.51 -1.81
N ARG A 92 8.04 22.35 -2.13
CA ARG A 92 8.38 22.69 -3.52
C ARG A 92 8.71 21.42 -4.31
N ARG A 93 8.06 21.22 -5.44
CA ARG A 93 8.36 20.17 -6.42
C ARG A 93 8.81 20.81 -7.71
N GLU A 94 9.49 20.05 -8.56
CA GLU A 94 9.95 20.55 -9.85
C GLU A 94 8.80 21.19 -10.64
N GLY A 95 8.94 22.47 -10.98
CA GLY A 95 7.93 23.27 -11.69
C GLY A 95 6.67 23.67 -10.90
N LYS A 96 6.58 23.35 -9.58
CA LYS A 96 5.39 23.66 -8.77
C LYS A 96 5.76 24.35 -7.44
N PRO A 97 5.04 25.45 -7.08
CA PRO A 97 5.23 26.09 -5.79
C PRO A 97 4.75 25.20 -4.62
N PRO A 98 5.21 25.47 -3.39
CA PRO A 98 4.64 24.85 -2.21
C PRO A 98 3.15 25.15 -2.11
N ARG A 99 2.36 24.19 -1.66
CA ARG A 99 0.91 24.38 -1.41
C ARG A 99 0.43 23.50 -0.26
N THR A 100 -0.71 23.84 0.28
CA THR A 100 -1.48 22.98 1.18
C THR A 100 -2.58 22.27 0.41
N ALA A 101 -2.79 20.99 0.70
CA ALA A 101 -3.85 20.18 0.15
C ALA A 101 -4.81 19.74 1.26
N ASP A 102 -6.11 19.94 1.04
CA ASP A 102 -7.14 19.46 1.94
C ASP A 102 -7.56 18.06 1.54
N LEU A 103 -7.41 17.12 2.47
CA LEU A 103 -7.65 15.69 2.26
C LEU A 103 -8.83 15.21 3.09
N SER A 104 -9.78 14.53 2.48
CA SER A 104 -10.74 13.72 3.23
C SER A 104 -10.08 12.41 3.67
N LEU A 105 -10.30 12.03 4.92
CA LEU A 105 -9.85 10.76 5.50
C LEU A 105 -11.05 9.84 5.70
N ARG A 106 -10.92 8.59 5.25
CA ARG A 106 -11.85 7.48 5.54
C ARG A 106 -11.08 6.27 5.98
N TYR A 107 -11.62 5.49 6.90
CA TYR A 107 -11.08 4.18 7.24
C TYR A 107 -12.17 3.25 7.76
N GLY A 108 -11.96 1.96 7.57
CA GLY A 108 -12.89 0.93 8.02
C GLY A 108 -12.38 -0.47 7.71
N ASN A 109 -13.04 -1.46 8.27
CA ASN A 109 -12.68 -2.86 8.07
C ASN A 109 -13.26 -3.38 6.75
N VAL A 110 -12.46 -4.17 6.04
CA VAL A 110 -12.85 -4.86 4.81
C VAL A 110 -12.37 -6.31 4.87
N THR A 111 -13.11 -7.22 4.24
CA THR A 111 -12.67 -8.60 4.05
C THR A 111 -12.45 -8.84 2.57
N ILE A 112 -11.19 -8.89 2.15
CA ILE A 112 -10.80 -9.16 0.77
C ILE A 112 -11.08 -10.63 0.43
N GLN A 113 -11.89 -10.89 -0.60
CA GLN A 113 -12.21 -12.23 -1.05
C GLN A 113 -11.06 -12.84 -1.87
N ALA A 114 -10.91 -14.17 -1.77
CA ALA A 114 -9.97 -14.88 -2.61
C ALA A 114 -10.33 -14.75 -4.10
N PRO A 115 -9.35 -14.64 -5.01
CA PRO A 115 -9.59 -14.59 -6.44
C PRO A 115 -10.35 -15.84 -6.94
N THR A 116 -11.36 -15.63 -7.76
CA THR A 116 -12.23 -16.70 -8.27
C THR A 116 -11.55 -17.66 -9.25
N ASN A 117 -10.42 -17.24 -9.83
CA ASN A 117 -9.60 -18.07 -10.74
C ASN A 117 -8.75 -19.14 -10.02
N ARG A 118 -8.82 -19.21 -8.68
CA ARG A 118 -8.21 -20.28 -7.89
C ARG A 118 -9.16 -21.47 -7.75
N ALA A 119 -8.59 -22.67 -7.68
CA ALA A 119 -9.37 -23.85 -7.33
C ALA A 119 -10.08 -23.63 -5.98
N GLN A 120 -11.31 -24.09 -5.86
CA GLN A 120 -12.16 -23.85 -4.68
C GLN A 120 -11.50 -24.33 -3.38
N ALA A 121 -10.72 -25.41 -3.43
CA ALA A 121 -9.93 -25.91 -2.29
C ALA A 121 -8.83 -24.93 -1.80
N HIS A 122 -8.44 -23.94 -2.60
CA HIS A 122 -7.44 -22.93 -2.27
C HIS A 122 -8.05 -21.55 -2.01
N ARG A 123 -9.38 -21.46 -1.93
CA ARG A 123 -10.11 -20.24 -1.55
C ARG A 123 -10.29 -20.27 -0.04
N GLY A 124 -9.41 -19.57 0.68
CA GLY A 124 -9.59 -19.33 2.10
C GLY A 124 -10.80 -18.43 2.41
N PRO A 125 -11.09 -18.19 3.69
CA PRO A 125 -12.25 -17.39 4.15
C PRO A 125 -12.18 -15.90 3.77
N GLY A 126 -11.17 -15.50 3.04
CA GLY A 126 -10.84 -14.10 2.80
C GLY A 126 -9.81 -13.56 3.79
N VAL A 127 -9.39 -12.33 3.58
CA VAL A 127 -8.39 -11.65 4.41
C VAL A 127 -9.04 -10.41 5.02
N SER A 128 -9.17 -10.37 6.34
CA SER A 128 -9.69 -9.20 7.06
C SER A 128 -8.58 -8.17 7.23
N LEU A 129 -8.83 -6.94 6.78
CA LEU A 129 -7.90 -5.82 6.77
C LEU A 129 -8.61 -4.53 7.16
N THR A 130 -7.85 -3.51 7.51
CA THR A 130 -8.33 -2.14 7.52
C THR A 130 -7.97 -1.48 6.18
N ALA A 131 -8.95 -0.87 5.53
CA ALA A 131 -8.74 0.05 4.43
C ALA A 131 -8.66 1.47 4.96
N LEU A 132 -7.69 2.24 4.48
CA LEU A 132 -7.41 3.62 4.88
C LEU A 132 -7.29 4.46 3.62
N GLU A 133 -8.19 5.41 3.41
CA GLU A 133 -8.20 6.29 2.24
C GLU A 133 -7.96 7.74 2.64
N VAL A 134 -7.07 8.41 1.89
CA VAL A 134 -7.02 9.87 1.82
C VAL A 134 -7.22 10.32 0.39
N ARG A 135 -8.05 11.35 0.22
CA ARG A 135 -8.36 11.92 -1.09
C ARG A 135 -8.47 13.44 -1.01
N GLU A 136 -7.73 14.12 -1.85
CA GLU A 136 -7.83 15.56 -2.03
C GLU A 136 -9.17 15.92 -2.68
N PHE A 137 -9.90 16.84 -2.07
CA PHE A 137 -11.23 17.22 -2.57
C PHE A 137 -11.23 18.55 -3.34
N THR A 138 -10.17 19.36 -3.24
CA THR A 138 -10.00 20.62 -3.98
C THR A 138 -8.63 20.69 -4.68
N PRO A 139 -8.34 19.78 -5.64
CA PRO A 139 -7.08 19.84 -6.35
C PRO A 139 -7.01 21.10 -7.23
N PRO A 140 -5.82 21.68 -7.46
CA PRO A 140 -5.65 22.78 -8.41
C PRO A 140 -6.12 22.40 -9.82
N PRO A 141 -6.63 23.36 -10.61
CA PRO A 141 -7.04 23.11 -11.98
C PRO A 141 -5.91 22.45 -12.80
N GLY A 142 -6.24 21.34 -13.47
CA GLY A 142 -5.29 20.58 -14.30
C GLY A 142 -4.35 19.65 -13.52
N GLU A 143 -4.47 19.55 -12.20
CA GLU A 143 -3.73 18.58 -11.39
C GLU A 143 -4.60 17.38 -11.01
N ALA A 144 -4.00 16.20 -11.05
CA ALA A 144 -4.63 15.01 -10.49
C ALA A 144 -4.68 15.13 -8.95
N PRO A 145 -5.82 14.80 -8.31
CA PRO A 145 -5.93 14.83 -6.86
C PRO A 145 -4.96 13.85 -6.20
N ILE A 146 -4.47 14.21 -5.02
CA ILE A 146 -3.80 13.25 -4.16
C ILE A 146 -4.82 12.18 -3.78
N HIS A 147 -4.50 10.93 -4.05
CA HIS A 147 -5.37 9.82 -3.71
C HIS A 147 -4.53 8.60 -3.30
N TRP A 148 -4.64 8.21 -2.04
CA TRP A 148 -4.06 6.99 -1.50
C TRP A 148 -5.17 6.15 -0.89
N LEU A 149 -5.26 4.90 -1.33
CA LEU A 149 -6.01 3.85 -0.66
C LEU A 149 -5.01 2.80 -0.20
N LEU A 150 -4.92 2.62 1.10
CA LEU A 150 -4.00 1.70 1.76
C LEU A 150 -4.76 0.53 2.35
N LEU A 151 -4.17 -0.66 2.30
CA LEU A 151 -4.62 -1.85 2.99
C LEU A 151 -3.61 -2.19 4.08
N THR A 152 -4.08 -2.50 5.28
CA THR A 152 -3.21 -2.78 6.41
C THR A 152 -3.79 -3.81 7.37
N THR A 153 -2.92 -4.54 8.04
CA THR A 153 -3.25 -5.38 9.19
C THR A 153 -3.22 -4.61 10.51
N LEU A 154 -2.64 -3.39 10.52
CA LEU A 154 -2.62 -2.52 11.69
C LEU A 154 -4.04 -2.12 12.09
N LEU A 155 -4.29 -2.12 13.39
CA LEU A 155 -5.58 -1.70 13.94
C LEU A 155 -5.69 -0.18 13.95
N VAL A 156 -6.66 0.36 13.22
CA VAL A 156 -6.99 1.80 13.21
C VAL A 156 -8.18 2.03 14.14
N ARG A 157 -7.94 2.55 15.32
CA ARG A 157 -8.97 2.79 16.36
C ARG A 157 -9.55 4.20 16.30
N ASN A 158 -8.75 5.15 15.81
CA ASN A 158 -9.08 6.56 15.79
C ASN A 158 -8.30 7.30 14.67
N VAL A 159 -8.59 8.58 14.51
CA VAL A 159 -7.95 9.45 13.52
C VAL A 159 -6.44 9.56 13.73
N ALA A 160 -5.96 9.54 14.97
CA ALA A 160 -4.52 9.65 15.27
C ALA A 160 -3.75 8.42 14.76
N ASP A 161 -4.28 7.20 14.96
CA ASP A 161 -3.71 5.97 14.40
C ASP A 161 -3.63 6.07 12.86
N ALA A 162 -4.73 6.52 12.22
CA ALA A 162 -4.79 6.68 10.77
C ALA A 162 -3.74 7.67 10.25
N VAL A 163 -3.62 8.84 10.88
CA VAL A 163 -2.61 9.86 10.53
C VAL A 163 -1.20 9.32 10.70
N GLN A 164 -0.94 8.58 11.77
CA GLN A 164 0.36 7.95 12.00
C GLN A 164 0.73 6.99 10.85
N TYR A 165 -0.21 6.13 10.41
CA TYR A 165 0.06 5.17 9.34
C TYR A 165 0.20 5.85 7.98
N LEU A 166 -0.55 6.92 7.71
CA LEU A 166 -0.35 7.76 6.53
C LEU A 166 1.03 8.42 6.53
N THR A 167 1.49 8.87 7.70
CA THR A 167 2.83 9.44 7.88
C THR A 167 3.89 8.38 7.59
N TRP A 168 3.75 7.16 8.12
CA TRP A 168 4.67 6.07 7.80
C TRP A 168 4.68 5.75 6.30
N TYR A 169 3.51 5.69 5.67
CA TYR A 169 3.44 5.45 4.23
C TYR A 169 4.12 6.58 3.42
N SER A 170 4.02 7.81 3.88
CA SER A 170 4.66 8.94 3.21
C SER A 170 6.20 8.83 3.19
N PHE A 171 6.82 8.15 4.16
CA PHE A 171 8.26 7.93 4.19
C PHE A 171 8.75 6.97 3.09
N ARG A 172 7.87 6.22 2.45
CA ARG A 172 8.24 5.35 1.34
C ARG A 172 8.97 6.10 0.22
N TRP A 173 8.57 7.33 -0.08
CA TRP A 173 9.23 8.14 -1.11
C TRP A 173 10.67 8.56 -0.76
N LEU A 174 11.08 8.50 0.51
CA LEU A 174 12.47 8.74 0.91
C LEU A 174 13.42 7.70 0.30
N ILE A 175 12.94 6.46 0.12
CA ILE A 175 13.71 5.39 -0.53
C ILE A 175 13.95 5.74 -2.00
N GLU A 176 12.93 6.26 -2.70
CA GLU A 176 13.06 6.70 -4.09
C GLU A 176 14.08 7.83 -4.21
N ARG A 177 14.00 8.84 -3.33
CA ARG A 177 15.00 9.92 -3.28
C ARG A 177 16.39 9.42 -2.98
N TYR A 178 16.54 8.46 -2.06
CA TYR A 178 17.83 7.85 -1.76
C TYR A 178 18.43 7.19 -3.00
N HIS A 179 17.64 6.43 -3.75
CA HIS A 179 18.09 5.84 -5.03
C HIS A 179 18.41 6.88 -6.08
N ASP A 180 17.65 7.97 -6.17
CA ASP A 180 17.94 9.07 -7.09
C ASP A 180 19.25 9.77 -6.76
N VAL A 181 19.52 10.00 -5.47
CA VAL A 181 20.80 10.57 -5.00
C VAL A 181 21.97 9.62 -5.31
N LEU A 182 21.80 8.31 -5.08
CA LEU A 182 22.82 7.32 -5.41
C LEU A 182 23.11 7.28 -6.91
N LYS A 183 22.10 7.37 -7.77
CA LYS A 183 22.24 7.36 -9.22
C LYS A 183 22.82 8.67 -9.77
N SER A 184 22.46 9.80 -9.19
CA SER A 184 22.82 11.14 -9.69
C SER A 184 24.05 11.76 -9.04
N GLY A 185 24.38 11.36 -7.79
CA GLY A 185 25.43 12.02 -6.98
C GLY A 185 26.64 11.15 -6.65
N GLY A 186 26.63 9.86 -6.94
CA GLY A 186 27.61 8.93 -6.39
C GLY A 186 28.66 8.37 -7.35
N GLY A 187 28.61 8.62 -8.66
CA GLY A 187 29.57 7.99 -9.60
C GLY A 187 29.70 6.47 -9.42
N VAL A 188 28.71 5.82 -8.85
CA VAL A 188 28.69 4.37 -8.69
C VAL A 188 28.34 3.78 -10.03
N GLU A 189 29.33 3.21 -10.70
CA GLU A 189 29.11 2.39 -11.89
C GLU A 189 28.03 1.34 -11.61
N PRO A 190 27.15 1.06 -12.58
CA PRO A 190 26.12 0.05 -12.40
C PRO A 190 26.80 -1.29 -12.09
N LEU A 191 26.64 -1.78 -10.86
CA LEU A 191 26.97 -3.16 -10.54
C LEU A 191 26.13 -4.04 -11.45
N ALA A 192 26.77 -4.61 -12.46
CA ALA A 192 26.18 -5.65 -13.30
C ALA A 192 25.91 -6.88 -12.40
N LEU A 193 24.64 -7.16 -12.15
CA LEU A 193 24.13 -8.39 -11.54
C LEU A 193 23.67 -9.34 -12.65
#